data_fb5ecb1b91930094793b802f134537ef
#
_entry.id   fb5ecb1b91930094793b802f134537ef
#
_cell.length_a   1.000
_cell.length_b   1.000
_cell.length_c   1.000
_cell.angle_alpha   90.00
_cell.angle_beta   90.00
_cell.angle_gamma   90.00
#
_symmetry.space_group_name_H-M   'P 1'
#
loop_
_entity.id
_entity.type
_entity.pdbx_description
1 polymer ?
#
loop_
_entity_poly.entity_id
_entity_poly.type
_entity_poly.pdbx_seq_one_letter_code
_entity_poly.pdbx_strand_id
1 'polypeptide(L)'
;MLSIDRNICQTVQMRTVAVIGASDDRRKFGNKAVRAFLRAGYSVAPVNPRLAAIGKTVEQCPTYATVLDIPHDIDLATLYLPPGIGQAVVQTIAEKKIPELWVNPGAESTDLVKEANARGIIVREHCSIIAIGQSPADYE
;
A
#
# COMPACT_ATOMS: atom_id res chain seq x y z
N MET A 1 19.29 24.48 -14.43
CA MET A 1 19.49 23.92 -14.23
C MET A 1 19.63 23.46 -13.92
N LEU A 2 19.16 23.67 -14.01
CA LEU A 2 19.30 22.92 -13.86
C LEU A 2 19.48 22.30 -13.81
N SER A 3 19.29 22.52 -13.93
CA SER A 3 19.45 21.58 -13.98
C SER A 3 19.51 20.96 -13.81
N ILE A 4 19.35 21.20 -14.02
CA ILE A 4 19.27 20.40 -13.95
C ILE A 4 19.14 19.85 -13.62
N ASP A 5 18.87 20.06 -13.86
CA ASP A 5 18.63 19.30 -13.62
C ASP A 5 18.24 18.78 -13.21
N ARG A 6 18.32 18.93 -13.56
CA ARG A 6 17.75 18.42 -13.31
C ARG A 6 17.72 17.52 -13.03
N ASN A 7 17.77 17.45 -13.20
CA ASN A 7 17.60 16.59 -12.82
C ASN A 7 17.53 16.08 -12.10
N ILE A 8 17.55 16.13 -12.19
CA ILE A 8 17.48 15.66 -11.28
C ILE A 8 16.57 15.65 -10.55
N CYS A 9 16.06 16.19 -10.59
CA CYS A 9 14.86 16.09 -9.94
C CYS A 9 14.00 14.99 -10.33
N GLN A 10 14.14 14.52 -11.34
CA GLN A 10 13.43 13.37 -11.75
C GLN A 10 13.84 12.16 -10.99
N THR A 11 14.98 12.22 -10.51
CA THR A 11 15.48 11.16 -9.67
C THR A 11 14.79 11.13 -8.33
N VAL A 12 14.08 12.19 -8.03
CA VAL A 12 13.40 12.29 -6.75
C VAL A 12 11.93 12.01 -6.92
N GLN A 13 11.59 11.26 -7.93
CA GLN A 13 10.23 10.89 -8.17
C GLN A 13 9.73 10.00 -7.06
N MET A 14 8.65 10.42 -6.40
CA MET A 14 8.09 9.74 -5.26
C MET A 14 7.32 8.51 -5.73
N ARG A 15 7.62 7.35 -5.15
CA ARG A 15 6.83 6.17 -5.41
C ARG A 15 5.53 6.27 -4.62
N THR A 16 4.46 5.69 -5.17
CA THR A 16 3.15 5.70 -4.55
C THR A 16 2.78 4.30 -4.10
N VAL A 17 2.26 4.20 -2.87
CA VAL A 17 1.83 2.92 -2.31
C VAL A 17 0.42 3.02 -1.79
N ALA A 18 -0.40 2.00 -2.09
CA ALA A 18 -1.71 1.84 -1.49
C ALA A 18 -1.57 0.87 -0.32
N VAL A 19 -1.89 1.32 0.89
CA VAL A 19 -1.89 0.47 2.08
C VAL A 19 -3.31 -0.03 2.28
N ILE A 20 -3.56 -1.27 1.85
CA ILE A 20 -4.90 -1.87 1.89
C ILE A 20 -5.07 -2.57 3.22
N GLY A 21 -6.06 -2.12 4.00
CA GLY A 21 -6.21 -2.53 5.39
C GLY A 21 -5.55 -1.54 6.33
N ALA A 22 -5.38 -0.31 5.89
CA ALA A 22 -4.86 0.77 6.73
C ALA A 22 -5.80 1.03 7.91
N SER A 23 -5.25 1.49 9.01
CA SER A 23 -6.01 1.70 10.24
C SER A 23 -5.61 3.02 10.89
N ASP A 24 -6.57 3.65 11.58
CA ASP A 24 -6.27 4.79 12.43
C ASP A 24 -5.80 4.38 13.82
N ASP A 25 -5.86 3.09 14.13
CA ASP A 25 -5.32 2.55 15.39
C ASP A 25 -3.82 2.35 15.23
N ARG A 26 -3.04 3.16 15.96
CA ARG A 26 -1.58 3.20 15.81
C ARG A 26 -0.88 1.92 16.28
N ARG A 27 -1.60 1.03 16.97
CA ARG A 27 -1.06 -0.25 17.39
C ARG A 27 -1.11 -1.31 16.31
N LYS A 28 -1.94 -1.11 15.30
CA LYS A 28 -2.13 -2.09 14.23
C LYS A 28 -1.08 -1.93 13.13
N PHE A 29 -0.75 -3.06 12.51
CA PHE A 29 0.26 -3.07 11.44
C PHE A 29 -0.16 -2.22 10.25
N GLY A 30 -1.45 -2.15 9.94
CA GLY A 30 -1.92 -1.30 8.85
C GLY A 30 -1.64 0.19 9.08
N ASN A 31 -1.58 0.62 10.35
CA ASN A 31 -1.17 2.00 10.64
C ASN A 31 0.35 2.11 10.65
N LYS A 32 1.04 1.15 11.26
CA LYS A 32 2.50 1.17 11.30
C LYS A 32 3.09 1.23 9.90
N ALA A 33 2.46 0.52 8.96
CA ALA A 33 2.89 0.55 7.57
C ALA A 33 2.74 1.93 6.95
N VAL A 34 1.61 2.60 7.20
CA VAL A 34 1.41 3.97 6.69
C VAL A 34 2.56 4.87 7.18
N ARG A 35 2.87 4.83 8.47
CA ARG A 35 3.94 5.65 9.02
C ARG A 35 5.31 5.28 8.44
N ALA A 36 5.55 3.98 8.27
CA ALA A 36 6.84 3.51 7.75
C ALA A 36 7.04 3.94 6.30
N PHE A 37 6.02 3.79 5.46
CA PHE A 37 6.13 4.21 4.07
C PHE A 37 6.26 5.72 3.95
N LEU A 38 5.54 6.49 4.76
CA LEU A 38 5.71 7.95 4.78
C LEU A 38 7.13 8.32 5.14
N ARG A 39 7.69 7.68 6.16
CA ARG A 39 9.07 7.95 6.60
C ARG A 39 10.08 7.58 5.52
N ALA A 40 9.77 6.57 4.73
CA ALA A 40 10.65 6.14 3.65
C ALA A 40 10.53 7.00 2.39
N GLY A 41 9.65 8.00 2.41
CA GLY A 41 9.52 8.94 1.30
C GLY A 41 8.46 8.58 0.27
N TYR A 42 7.61 7.61 0.55
CA TYR A 42 6.52 7.25 -0.36
C TYR A 42 5.36 8.23 -0.24
N SER A 43 4.62 8.39 -1.33
CA SER A 43 3.27 8.96 -1.29
C SER A 43 2.33 7.83 -0.91
N VAL A 44 1.56 8.00 0.17
CA VAL A 44 0.77 6.90 0.74
C VAL A 44 -0.72 7.15 0.55
N ALA A 45 -1.43 6.15 0.04
CA ALA A 45 -2.88 6.16 -0.10
C ALA A 45 -3.46 5.06 0.81
N PRO A 46 -3.95 5.41 2.00
CA PRO A 46 -4.55 4.43 2.90
C PRO A 46 -5.91 4.00 2.37
N VAL A 47 -6.16 2.69 2.35
CA VAL A 47 -7.42 2.14 1.89
C VAL A 47 -8.12 1.47 3.06
N ASN A 48 -9.27 2.03 3.45
CA ASN A 48 -10.12 1.52 4.52
C ASN A 48 -11.54 2.02 4.27
N PRO A 49 -12.46 1.15 3.84
CA PRO A 49 -13.82 1.58 3.49
C PRO A 49 -14.57 2.28 4.63
N ARG A 50 -14.38 1.79 5.86
CA ARG A 50 -15.09 2.35 7.01
C ARG A 50 -14.63 3.78 7.30
N LEU A 51 -13.33 4.01 7.27
CA LEU A 51 -12.79 5.34 7.53
C LEU A 51 -13.12 6.30 6.39
N ALA A 52 -13.06 5.81 5.16
CA ALA A 52 -13.40 6.62 3.99
C ALA A 52 -14.86 7.09 4.04
N ALA A 53 -15.77 6.21 4.50
CA ALA A 53 -17.19 6.52 4.56
C ALA A 53 -17.49 7.67 5.54
N ILE A 54 -16.67 7.86 6.57
CA ILE A 54 -16.87 8.93 7.55
C ILE A 54 -15.85 10.07 7.38
N GLY A 55 -15.10 10.06 6.27
CA GLY A 55 -14.18 11.15 5.95
C GLY A 55 -12.98 11.27 6.86
N LYS A 56 -12.57 10.18 7.51
CA LYS A 56 -11.40 10.21 8.40
C LYS A 56 -10.12 9.99 7.63
N THR A 57 -9.05 10.63 8.10
CA THR A 57 -7.71 10.43 7.56
C THR A 57 -6.96 9.39 8.38
N VAL A 58 -5.87 8.87 7.82
CA VAL A 58 -4.90 8.05 8.55
C VAL A 58 -3.56 8.75 8.44
N GLU A 59 -2.99 9.12 9.58
CA GLU A 59 -1.74 9.87 9.63
C GLU A 59 -1.75 11.06 8.68
N GLN A 60 -2.88 11.76 8.64
CA GLN A 60 -3.13 12.97 7.83
C GLN A 60 -3.24 12.69 6.32
N CYS A 61 -3.26 11.43 5.91
CA CYS A 61 -3.47 11.05 4.51
C CYS A 61 -4.96 10.79 4.27
N PRO A 62 -5.53 11.28 3.16
CA PRO A 62 -6.93 10.98 2.83
C PRO A 62 -7.11 9.48 2.65
N THR A 63 -8.26 8.96 3.09
CA THR A 63 -8.57 7.54 2.97
C THR A 63 -9.46 7.28 1.77
N TYR A 64 -9.38 6.06 1.25
CA TYR A 64 -10.15 5.63 0.10
C TYR A 64 -10.86 4.31 0.42
N ALA A 65 -12.06 4.13 -0.12
CA ALA A 65 -12.81 2.90 0.09
C ALA A 65 -12.19 1.74 -0.69
N THR A 66 -11.65 2.02 -1.86
CA THR A 66 -11.00 1.04 -2.72
C THR A 66 -9.87 1.72 -3.48
N VAL A 67 -8.92 0.92 -3.98
CA VAL A 67 -7.82 1.49 -4.79
C VAL A 67 -8.34 2.18 -6.05
N LEU A 68 -9.53 1.80 -6.53
CA LEU A 68 -10.12 2.41 -7.72
C LEU A 68 -10.51 3.87 -7.50
N ASP A 69 -10.70 4.28 -6.26
CA ASP A 69 -11.06 5.67 -5.93
C ASP A 69 -9.84 6.59 -5.85
N ILE A 70 -8.64 6.03 -5.88
CA ILE A 70 -7.41 6.83 -5.79
C ILE A 70 -7.19 7.54 -7.12
N PRO A 71 -7.06 8.88 -7.13
CA PRO A 71 -7.07 9.63 -8.40
C PRO A 71 -5.77 9.61 -9.20
N HIS A 72 -4.73 8.94 -8.69
CA HIS A 72 -3.44 8.87 -9.40
C HIS A 72 -2.98 7.41 -9.50
N ASP A 73 -1.95 7.19 -10.31
CA ASP A 73 -1.38 5.85 -10.47
C ASP A 73 -0.70 5.39 -9.19
N ILE A 74 -0.71 4.07 -8.98
CA ILE A 74 -0.13 3.44 -7.80
C ILE A 74 0.95 2.46 -8.27
N ASP A 75 2.14 2.55 -7.69
CA ASP A 75 3.26 1.68 -8.03
C ASP A 75 3.22 0.35 -7.28
N LEU A 76 2.65 0.35 -6.08
CA LEU A 76 2.73 -0.79 -5.18
C LEU A 76 1.50 -0.82 -4.29
N ALA A 77 0.93 -2.02 -4.11
CA ALA A 77 -0.09 -2.25 -3.08
C ALA A 77 0.50 -3.15 -2.00
N THR A 78 0.26 -2.81 -0.74
CA THR A 78 0.65 -3.66 0.37
C THR A 78 -0.61 -4.05 1.16
N LEU A 79 -0.75 -5.35 1.46
CA LEU A 79 -2.00 -5.93 1.96
C LEU A 79 -1.89 -6.29 3.44
N TYR A 80 -2.83 -5.76 4.22
CA TYR A 80 -2.95 -6.01 5.67
C TYR A 80 -4.38 -6.45 6.02
N LEU A 81 -4.97 -7.28 5.18
CA LEU A 81 -6.32 -7.83 5.42
C LEU A 81 -6.24 -9.34 5.63
N PRO A 82 -7.21 -9.93 6.36
CA PRO A 82 -7.29 -11.39 6.45
C PRO A 82 -7.44 -12.03 5.07
N PRO A 83 -6.97 -13.28 4.87
CA PRO A 83 -6.91 -13.89 3.54
C PRO A 83 -8.22 -13.88 2.76
N GLY A 84 -9.35 -14.15 3.43
CA GLY A 84 -10.63 -14.20 2.73
C GLY A 84 -11.07 -12.84 2.20
N ILE A 85 -10.77 -11.78 2.93
CA ILE A 85 -11.11 -10.42 2.52
C ILE A 85 -10.11 -9.93 1.47
N GLY A 86 -8.82 -10.25 1.67
CA GLY A 86 -7.77 -9.83 0.75
C GLY A 86 -7.98 -10.35 -0.65
N GLN A 87 -8.46 -11.59 -0.79
CA GLN A 87 -8.71 -12.15 -2.12
C GLN A 87 -9.74 -11.34 -2.90
N ALA A 88 -10.74 -10.78 -2.21
CA ALA A 88 -11.79 -9.99 -2.86
C ALA A 88 -11.27 -8.69 -3.47
N VAL A 89 -10.11 -8.18 -3.02
CA VAL A 89 -9.58 -6.92 -3.55
C VAL A 89 -8.60 -7.11 -4.71
N VAL A 90 -8.21 -8.35 -5.01
CA VAL A 90 -7.23 -8.59 -6.10
C VAL A 90 -7.75 -8.06 -7.42
N GLN A 91 -9.04 -8.21 -7.68
CA GLN A 91 -9.63 -7.71 -8.92
C GLN A 91 -9.48 -6.19 -9.03
N THR A 92 -9.71 -5.45 -7.93
CA THR A 92 -9.57 -3.99 -7.96
C THR A 92 -8.13 -3.59 -8.18
N ILE A 93 -7.18 -4.34 -7.62
CA ILE A 93 -5.76 -4.07 -7.83
C ILE A 93 -5.42 -4.24 -9.32
N ALA A 94 -5.93 -5.28 -9.95
CA ALA A 94 -5.71 -5.52 -11.36
C ALA A 94 -6.36 -4.45 -12.24
N GLU A 95 -7.59 -4.05 -11.90
CA GLU A 95 -8.30 -3.00 -12.64
C GLU A 95 -7.59 -1.66 -12.52
N LYS A 96 -7.02 -1.37 -11.37
CA LYS A 96 -6.24 -0.14 -11.15
C LYS A 96 -4.89 -0.20 -11.85
N LYS A 97 -4.50 -1.39 -12.33
CA LYS A 97 -3.21 -1.63 -13.02
C LYS A 97 -2.02 -1.39 -12.10
N ILE A 98 -2.16 -1.80 -10.85
CA ILE A 98 -1.05 -1.77 -9.90
C ILE A 98 -0.16 -2.96 -10.22
N PRO A 99 1.12 -2.75 -10.53
CA PRO A 99 1.97 -3.83 -11.03
C PRO A 99 2.44 -4.81 -9.97
N GLU A 100 2.47 -4.41 -8.72
CA GLU A 100 3.10 -5.21 -7.67
C GLU A 100 2.25 -5.21 -6.41
N LEU A 101 2.12 -6.39 -5.78
CA LEU A 101 1.37 -6.59 -4.55
C LEU A 101 2.26 -7.28 -3.53
N TRP A 102 2.42 -6.64 -2.37
CA TRP A 102 3.15 -7.23 -1.24
C TRP A 102 2.14 -7.77 -0.24
N VAL A 103 2.20 -9.08 0.00
CA VAL A 103 1.30 -9.78 0.91
C VAL A 103 2.05 -9.97 2.23
N ASN A 104 1.57 -9.30 3.28
CA ASN A 104 2.23 -9.30 4.57
C ASN A 104 1.89 -10.56 5.38
N PRO A 105 2.73 -10.92 6.39
CA PRO A 105 2.43 -12.07 7.24
C PRO A 105 1.02 -11.96 7.84
N GLY A 106 0.26 -13.04 7.74
CA GLY A 106 -1.12 -13.08 8.20
C GLY A 106 -2.15 -12.80 7.11
N ALA A 107 -1.71 -12.26 5.96
CA ALA A 107 -2.62 -12.00 4.84
C ALA A 107 -2.44 -13.02 3.71
N GLU A 108 -1.48 -13.92 3.82
CA GLU A 108 -1.16 -14.85 2.74
C GLU A 108 -2.24 -15.90 2.53
N SER A 109 -2.44 -16.25 1.26
CA SER A 109 -3.37 -17.27 0.83
C SER A 109 -2.91 -17.78 -0.53
N THR A 110 -2.88 -19.10 -0.69
CA THR A 110 -2.50 -19.71 -1.96
C THR A 110 -3.42 -19.23 -3.08
N ASP A 111 -4.73 -19.17 -2.82
CA ASP A 111 -5.70 -18.74 -3.84
C ASP A 111 -5.50 -17.27 -4.21
N LEU A 112 -5.18 -16.42 -3.26
CA LEU A 112 -4.90 -15.01 -3.52
C LEU A 112 -3.70 -14.86 -4.43
N VAL A 113 -2.61 -15.56 -4.13
CA VAL A 113 -1.38 -15.49 -4.92
C VAL A 113 -1.63 -16.01 -6.33
N LYS A 114 -2.36 -17.11 -6.46
CA LYS A 114 -2.67 -17.69 -7.78
C LYS A 114 -3.50 -16.72 -8.62
N GLU A 115 -4.50 -16.11 -8.02
CA GLU A 115 -5.35 -15.17 -8.76
C GLU A 115 -4.58 -13.93 -9.16
N ALA A 116 -3.77 -13.38 -8.26
CA ALA A 116 -2.97 -12.19 -8.57
C ALA A 116 -1.99 -12.48 -9.70
N ASN A 117 -1.30 -13.63 -9.64
CA ASN A 117 -0.37 -14.02 -10.70
C ASN A 117 -1.10 -14.21 -12.04
N ALA A 118 -2.29 -14.81 -12.02
CA ALA A 118 -3.09 -15.02 -13.22
C ALA A 118 -3.51 -13.70 -13.87
N ARG A 119 -3.58 -12.63 -13.10
CA ARG A 119 -3.92 -11.30 -13.58
C ARG A 119 -2.70 -10.44 -13.90
N GLY A 120 -1.51 -11.05 -13.88
CA GLY A 120 -0.26 -10.36 -14.25
C GLY A 120 0.34 -9.49 -13.15
N ILE A 121 -0.11 -9.64 -11.91
CA ILE A 121 0.43 -8.89 -10.79
C ILE A 121 1.64 -9.62 -10.23
N ILE A 122 2.73 -8.89 -9.99
CA ILE A 122 3.91 -9.45 -9.34
C ILE A 122 3.64 -9.50 -7.84
N VAL A 123 3.70 -10.70 -7.25
CA VAL A 123 3.41 -10.90 -5.83
C VAL A 123 4.68 -11.18 -5.05
N ARG A 124 4.85 -10.48 -3.92
CA ARG A 124 5.92 -10.77 -2.98
C ARG A 124 5.31 -11.01 -1.60
N GLU A 125 5.75 -12.07 -0.94
CA GLU A 125 5.23 -12.46 0.38
C GLU A 125 6.28 -12.16 1.43
N HIS A 126 6.14 -11.03 2.11
CA HIS A 126 7.09 -10.61 3.14
C HIS A 126 6.51 -9.47 3.96
N CYS A 127 7.18 -9.12 5.05
CA CYS A 127 6.82 -7.94 5.83
C CYS A 127 7.28 -6.69 5.07
N SER A 128 6.32 -5.85 4.68
CA SER A 128 6.62 -4.65 3.89
C SER A 128 7.48 -3.66 4.65
N ILE A 129 7.27 -3.51 5.95
CA ILE A 129 8.04 -2.56 6.77
C ILE A 129 9.52 -2.94 6.76
N ILE A 130 9.80 -4.24 6.91
CA ILE A 130 11.18 -4.73 6.87
C ILE A 130 11.74 -4.57 5.46
N ALA A 131 10.93 -4.84 4.44
CA ALA A 131 11.38 -4.77 3.05
C ALA A 131 11.83 -3.35 2.65
N ILE A 132 11.27 -2.31 3.27
CA ILE A 132 11.70 -0.94 3.00
C ILE A 132 12.75 -0.44 3.99
N GLY A 133 13.39 -1.37 4.72
CA GLY A 133 14.53 -1.04 5.56
C GLY A 133 14.21 -0.54 6.95
N GLN A 134 13.00 -0.80 7.44
CA GLN A 134 12.58 -0.33 8.76
C GLN A 134 12.11 -1.50 9.60
N SER A 135 11.77 -1.26 10.86
CA SER A 135 11.32 -2.29 11.78
C SER A 135 9.96 -1.91 12.36
N PRO A 136 9.02 -2.86 12.46
CA PRO A 136 7.74 -2.58 13.12
C PRO A 136 7.92 -2.08 14.56
N ALA A 137 8.99 -2.50 15.24
CA ALA A 137 9.26 -2.06 16.61
C ALA A 137 9.50 -0.55 16.70
N ASP A 138 9.90 0.09 15.62
CA ASP A 138 10.13 1.53 15.61
C ASP A 138 8.82 2.33 15.70
N TYR A 139 7.69 1.64 15.58
CA TYR A 139 6.37 2.28 15.52
C TYR A 139 5.44 1.86 16.66
N GLU A 140 6.01 1.35 17.73
CA GLU A 140 5.22 0.97 18.93
C GLU A 140 4.92 2.16 19.82
#